data_3247ef4ac92137dbb0870c438bb51eec
#
_entry.id   3247ef4ac92137dbb0870c438bb51eec
#
_cell.length_a   1.000
_cell.length_b   1.000
_cell.length_c   1.000
_cell.angle_alpha   90.00
_cell.angle_beta   90.00
_cell.angle_gamma   90.00
#
_symmetry.space_group_name_H-M   'P 1'
#
loop_
_entity.id
_entity.type
_entity.pdbx_description
1 polymer ?
#
loop_
_entity_poly.entity_id
_entity_poly.type
_entity_poly.pdbx_seq_one_letter_code
_entity_poly.pdbx_strand_id
1 'polypeptide(L)'
;MKQYLDMLRLVRDHGAVKDDRTGTGTLSVFGHQMRFDLGAGFPLLTTKKLHLKSIIHELLWFLQGDTNVAYLNEHGVKIWDEWADDNGDLGPVYGRQWRSWPTAGGGETDQISKVVEQIKNEPDSRRIIVCAWNVGELEQMALLPCHCLFQFHVAAGRLSCQLYQRSADIFLGVPFNIASYALLTHMLAQQCDLEPGDFIWTGGDCHLYSNHIEQADLQLSREPLPLPRLKINRQPASIFDYRYDDFEIEGYRYYERIPAAIAV
;
A
#
# COMPACT_ATOMS: atom_id res chain seq x y z
N MET A 1 10.38 -2.66 -12.26
CA MET A 1 10.70 -2.52 -10.79
C MET A 1 12.14 -2.06 -10.52
N LYS A 2 12.83 -1.48 -11.53
CA LYS A 2 14.21 -0.99 -11.34
C LYS A 2 14.30 0.09 -10.25
N GLN A 3 13.38 1.07 -10.26
CA GLN A 3 13.35 2.15 -9.27
C GLN A 3 13.26 1.66 -7.81
N TYR A 4 12.57 0.54 -7.56
CA TYR A 4 12.55 -0.09 -6.23
C TYR A 4 13.93 -0.68 -5.87
N LEU A 5 14.57 -1.39 -6.80
CA LEU A 5 15.92 -1.94 -6.56
C LEU A 5 16.96 -0.84 -6.37
N ASP A 6 16.83 0.28 -7.09
CA ASP A 6 17.70 1.44 -6.92
C ASP A 6 17.54 2.05 -5.52
N MET A 7 16.31 2.14 -4.99
CA MET A 7 16.07 2.57 -3.62
C MET A 7 16.64 1.57 -2.60
N LEU A 8 16.39 0.28 -2.78
CA LEU A 8 16.94 -0.76 -1.88
C LEU A 8 18.49 -0.67 -1.83
N ARG A 9 19.14 -0.48 -2.98
CA ARG A 9 20.60 -0.27 -3.07
C ARG A 9 21.02 1.01 -2.37
N LEU A 10 20.29 2.12 -2.60
CA LEU A 10 20.58 3.41 -1.97
C LEU A 10 20.59 3.30 -0.43
N VAL A 11 19.58 2.67 0.15
CA VAL A 11 19.49 2.53 1.62
C VAL A 11 20.55 1.56 2.13
N ARG A 12 20.77 0.45 1.45
CA ARG A 12 21.78 -0.55 1.81
C ARG A 12 23.20 0.03 1.81
N ASP A 13 23.55 0.88 0.81
CA ASP A 13 24.90 1.37 0.61
C ASP A 13 25.18 2.71 1.33
N HIS A 14 24.14 3.54 1.53
CA HIS A 14 24.29 4.92 2.00
C HIS A 14 23.36 5.26 3.18
N GLY A 15 22.56 4.30 3.68
CA GLY A 15 21.70 4.51 4.84
C GLY A 15 22.50 4.83 6.10
N ALA A 16 22.05 5.81 6.86
CA ALA A 16 22.59 6.07 8.19
C ALA A 16 22.13 4.98 9.17
N VAL A 17 23.03 4.53 10.02
CA VAL A 17 22.70 3.59 11.11
C VAL A 17 21.81 4.30 12.13
N LYS A 18 20.66 3.70 12.45
CA LYS A 18 19.71 4.21 13.44
C LYS A 18 19.23 3.08 14.36
N ASP A 19 19.05 3.43 15.62
CA ASP A 19 18.26 2.60 16.53
C ASP A 19 16.78 2.70 16.18
N ASP A 20 16.01 1.68 16.52
CA ASP A 20 14.58 1.63 16.32
C ASP A 20 13.84 1.08 17.55
N ARG A 21 12.52 1.21 17.57
CA ARG A 21 11.66 0.77 18.68
C ARG A 21 11.81 -0.73 18.99
N THR A 22 12.10 -1.55 17.99
CA THR A 22 12.20 -3.01 18.12
C THR A 22 13.58 -3.46 18.65
N GLY A 23 14.56 -2.55 18.71
CA GLY A 23 15.95 -2.88 19.11
C GLY A 23 16.73 -3.66 18.05
N THR A 24 16.18 -3.87 16.85
CA THR A 24 16.86 -4.58 15.74
C THR A 24 17.94 -3.71 15.09
N GLY A 25 17.73 -2.39 15.07
CA GLY A 25 18.54 -1.42 14.32
C GLY A 25 18.21 -1.39 12.84
N THR A 26 18.48 -0.25 12.21
CA THR A 26 18.17 -0.02 10.79
C THR A 26 19.28 0.75 10.08
N LEU A 27 19.35 0.59 8.75
CA LEU A 27 19.92 1.57 7.83
C LEU A 27 18.79 2.42 7.29
N SER A 28 18.92 3.74 7.30
CA SER A 28 17.82 4.66 6.93
C SER A 28 18.29 5.79 6.03
N VAL A 29 17.47 6.12 5.03
CA VAL A 29 17.54 7.34 4.23
C VAL A 29 16.24 8.11 4.40
N PHE A 30 16.31 9.42 4.64
CA PHE A 30 15.13 10.25 4.78
C PHE A 30 14.76 10.95 3.47
N GLY A 31 13.55 10.66 2.98
CA GLY A 31 13.01 11.26 1.77
C GLY A 31 13.45 10.56 0.49
N HIS A 32 12.52 9.79 -0.12
CA HIS A 32 12.73 9.17 -1.43
C HIS A 32 11.42 9.09 -2.20
N GLN A 33 11.50 9.17 -3.54
CA GLN A 33 10.31 9.04 -4.39
C GLN A 33 10.57 8.07 -5.54
N MET A 34 9.56 7.24 -5.81
CA MET A 34 9.54 6.33 -6.96
C MET A 34 8.28 6.57 -7.78
N ARG A 35 8.38 6.41 -9.11
CA ARG A 35 7.26 6.53 -10.04
C ARG A 35 7.12 5.25 -10.86
N PHE A 36 5.88 4.78 -11.01
CA PHE A 36 5.51 3.58 -11.75
C PHE A 36 4.42 3.94 -12.76
N ASP A 37 4.69 3.81 -14.06
CA ASP A 37 3.67 3.91 -15.11
C ASP A 37 2.81 2.64 -15.09
N LEU A 38 1.56 2.76 -14.66
CA LEU A 38 0.63 1.64 -14.56
C LEU A 38 0.19 1.12 -15.94
N GLY A 39 0.30 1.94 -16.96
CA GLY A 39 0.08 1.52 -18.34
C GLY A 39 1.16 0.59 -18.89
N ALA A 40 2.40 0.67 -18.35
CA ALA A 40 3.50 -0.20 -18.74
C ALA A 40 3.45 -1.59 -18.09
N GLY A 41 2.65 -1.77 -17.04
CA GLY A 41 2.46 -3.03 -16.32
C GLY A 41 2.18 -2.84 -14.84
N PHE A 42 1.69 -3.89 -14.20
CA PHE A 42 1.38 -3.86 -12.78
C PHE A 42 2.68 -3.95 -11.95
N PRO A 43 2.95 -2.99 -11.03
CA PRO A 43 4.22 -2.92 -10.31
C PRO A 43 4.32 -3.95 -9.18
N LEU A 44 4.20 -5.23 -9.53
CA LEU A 44 4.42 -6.37 -8.65
C LEU A 44 5.87 -6.82 -8.74
N LEU A 45 6.52 -6.94 -7.59
CA LEU A 45 7.94 -7.28 -7.52
C LEU A 45 8.21 -8.67 -8.11
N THR A 46 9.24 -8.77 -8.95
CA THR A 46 9.62 -10.02 -9.64
C THR A 46 10.92 -10.62 -9.09
N THR A 47 11.76 -9.84 -8.41
CA THR A 47 13.01 -10.30 -7.82
C THR A 47 12.84 -11.14 -6.55
N LYS A 48 11.64 -11.20 -6.01
CA LYS A 48 11.14 -12.20 -5.06
C LYS A 48 9.64 -12.33 -5.20
N LYS A 49 9.09 -13.52 -4.90
CA LYS A 49 7.64 -13.76 -4.88
C LYS A 49 6.98 -12.95 -3.77
N LEU A 50 5.92 -12.21 -4.09
CA LEU A 50 5.03 -11.58 -3.13
C LEU A 50 3.76 -12.41 -2.91
N HIS A 51 3.16 -12.30 -1.72
CA HIS A 51 1.92 -12.97 -1.37
C HIS A 51 0.72 -12.10 -1.80
N LEU A 52 0.37 -12.14 -3.09
CA LEU A 52 -0.66 -11.32 -3.70
C LEU A 52 -2.03 -11.45 -3.00
N LYS A 53 -2.37 -12.65 -2.51
CA LYS A 53 -3.61 -12.88 -1.77
C LYS A 53 -3.74 -11.96 -0.56
N SER A 54 -2.67 -11.80 0.22
CA SER A 54 -2.68 -10.87 1.36
C SER A 54 -2.86 -9.42 0.92
N ILE A 55 -2.21 -8.98 -0.17
CA ILE A 55 -2.31 -7.62 -0.69
C ILE A 55 -3.76 -7.30 -1.08
N ILE A 56 -4.41 -8.20 -1.81
CA ILE A 56 -5.78 -7.98 -2.28
C ILE A 56 -6.76 -7.98 -1.11
N HIS A 57 -6.71 -8.99 -0.21
CA HIS A 57 -7.64 -9.05 0.92
C HIS A 57 -7.46 -7.90 1.90
N GLU A 58 -6.21 -7.45 2.16
CA GLU A 58 -5.96 -6.28 2.99
C GLU A 58 -6.60 -5.02 2.40
N LEU A 59 -6.43 -4.77 1.10
CA LEU A 59 -7.05 -3.61 0.44
C LEU A 59 -8.58 -3.67 0.48
N LEU A 60 -9.17 -4.84 0.22
CA LEU A 60 -10.62 -5.03 0.31
C LEU A 60 -11.13 -4.81 1.74
N TRP A 61 -10.40 -5.27 2.74
CA TRP A 61 -10.69 -5.07 4.14
C TRP A 61 -10.65 -3.58 4.54
N PHE A 62 -9.63 -2.82 4.09
CA PHE A 62 -9.61 -1.36 4.28
C PHE A 62 -10.81 -0.68 3.62
N LEU A 63 -11.18 -1.09 2.40
CA LEU A 63 -12.33 -0.52 1.69
C LEU A 63 -13.67 -0.83 2.35
N GLN A 64 -13.79 -1.92 3.11
CA GLN A 64 -14.97 -2.20 3.94
C GLN A 64 -15.04 -1.32 5.21
N GLY A 65 -13.97 -0.60 5.55
CA GLY A 65 -13.90 0.19 6.78
C GLY A 65 -13.72 -0.66 8.03
N ASP A 66 -13.36 -1.93 7.84
CA ASP A 66 -13.20 -2.89 8.92
C ASP A 66 -11.85 -2.71 9.62
N THR A 67 -11.81 -3.03 10.92
CA THR A 67 -10.62 -2.96 11.78
C THR A 67 -10.38 -4.26 12.54
N ASN A 68 -11.26 -5.26 12.36
CA ASN A 68 -11.12 -6.57 12.98
C ASN A 68 -10.48 -7.56 12.02
N VAL A 69 -9.52 -8.35 12.51
CA VAL A 69 -8.76 -9.32 11.69
C VAL A 69 -9.57 -10.56 11.28
N ALA A 70 -10.81 -10.72 11.77
CA ALA A 70 -11.63 -11.91 11.49
C ALA A 70 -11.78 -12.18 9.98
N TYR A 71 -12.13 -11.17 9.18
CA TYR A 71 -12.22 -11.28 7.73
C TYR A 71 -10.90 -11.76 7.11
N LEU A 72 -9.78 -11.19 7.53
CA LEU A 72 -8.46 -11.56 7.02
C LEU A 72 -8.13 -13.03 7.35
N ASN A 73 -8.41 -13.44 8.60
CA ASN A 73 -8.16 -14.80 9.09
C ASN A 73 -9.03 -15.84 8.40
N GLU A 74 -10.31 -15.56 8.12
CA GLU A 74 -11.19 -16.41 7.31
C GLU A 74 -10.60 -16.69 5.91
N HIS A 75 -9.85 -15.73 5.36
CA HIS A 75 -9.18 -15.86 4.08
C HIS A 75 -7.72 -16.36 4.20
N GLY A 76 -7.26 -16.74 5.40
CA GLY A 76 -5.91 -17.24 5.65
C GLY A 76 -4.83 -16.16 5.55
N VAL A 77 -5.18 -14.89 5.77
CA VAL A 77 -4.29 -13.74 5.80
C VAL A 77 -4.06 -13.35 7.26
N LYS A 78 -2.80 -13.44 7.72
CA LYS A 78 -2.42 -13.27 9.13
C LYS A 78 -1.44 -12.12 9.36
N ILE A 79 -1.36 -11.19 8.41
CA ILE A 79 -0.35 -10.11 8.43
C ILE A 79 -0.62 -9.04 9.49
N TRP A 80 -1.77 -9.09 10.17
CA TRP A 80 -2.19 -8.17 11.21
C TRP A 80 -2.37 -8.80 12.60
N ASP A 81 -2.26 -10.14 12.72
CA ASP A 81 -2.55 -10.88 13.96
C ASP A 81 -1.68 -10.42 15.15
N GLU A 82 -0.42 -10.02 14.90
CA GLU A 82 0.54 -9.65 15.95
C GLU A 82 0.17 -8.33 16.67
N TRP A 83 -0.70 -7.51 16.06
CA TRP A 83 -1.12 -6.21 16.64
C TRP A 83 -2.56 -6.22 17.14
N ALA A 84 -3.34 -7.27 16.81
CA ALA A 84 -4.72 -7.36 17.23
C ALA A 84 -4.84 -7.68 18.73
N ASP A 85 -5.89 -7.14 19.37
CA ASP A 85 -6.23 -7.50 20.74
C ASP A 85 -6.85 -8.91 20.82
N ASP A 86 -7.23 -9.35 22.03
CA ASP A 86 -7.84 -10.66 22.26
C ASP A 86 -9.17 -10.88 21.52
N ASN A 87 -9.82 -9.81 21.06
CA ASN A 87 -11.06 -9.85 20.27
C ASN A 87 -10.80 -9.73 18.76
N GLY A 88 -9.53 -9.59 18.37
CA GLY A 88 -9.11 -9.41 16.98
C GLY A 88 -9.25 -7.97 16.48
N ASP A 89 -9.44 -6.97 17.35
CA ASP A 89 -9.57 -5.58 16.97
C ASP A 89 -8.22 -4.85 16.99
N LEU A 90 -8.08 -3.90 16.06
CA LEU A 90 -6.88 -3.07 15.88
C LEU A 90 -7.12 -1.59 16.27
N GLY A 91 -8.33 -1.27 16.73
CA GLY A 91 -8.72 0.12 16.92
C GLY A 91 -8.95 0.85 15.59
N PRO A 92 -9.03 2.19 15.60
CA PRO A 92 -9.45 2.98 14.43
C PRO A 92 -8.36 3.12 13.37
N VAL A 93 -7.78 1.98 12.90
CA VAL A 93 -6.75 1.95 11.85
C VAL A 93 -7.33 2.23 10.46
N TYR A 94 -6.53 2.22 9.44
CA TYR A 94 -6.76 2.56 8.02
C TYR A 94 -8.21 2.53 7.52
N GLY A 95 -8.89 1.37 7.61
CA GLY A 95 -10.25 1.20 7.11
C GLY A 95 -11.23 2.16 7.77
N ARG A 96 -11.16 2.29 9.08
CA ARG A 96 -11.97 3.22 9.87
C ARG A 96 -11.74 4.66 9.44
N GLN A 97 -10.48 5.07 9.27
CA GLN A 97 -10.14 6.44 8.84
C GLN A 97 -10.60 6.73 7.41
N TRP A 98 -10.46 5.78 6.50
CA TRP A 98 -10.88 5.96 5.11
C TRP A 98 -12.40 6.07 4.94
N ARG A 99 -13.17 5.32 5.75
CA ARG A 99 -14.60 5.14 5.55
C ARG A 99 -15.48 5.87 6.55
N SER A 100 -14.96 6.21 7.72
CA SER A 100 -15.75 6.74 8.83
C SER A 100 -14.94 7.73 9.66
N TRP A 101 -14.28 8.70 9.01
CA TRP A 101 -13.51 9.74 9.70
C TRP A 101 -14.43 10.61 10.56
N PRO A 102 -14.22 10.72 11.89
CA PRO A 102 -15.06 11.50 12.77
C PRO A 102 -14.99 13.00 12.47
N THR A 103 -16.12 13.69 12.53
CA THR A 103 -16.22 15.14 12.33
C THR A 103 -16.53 15.88 13.64
N ALA A 104 -16.15 17.14 13.72
CA ALA A 104 -16.40 17.98 14.90
C ALA A 104 -17.88 18.12 15.26
N GLY A 105 -18.80 17.91 14.33
CA GLY A 105 -20.25 17.92 14.54
C GLY A 105 -20.85 16.59 15.03
N GLY A 106 -20.03 15.58 15.35
CA GLY A 106 -20.48 14.26 15.80
C GLY A 106 -20.95 13.34 14.68
N GLY A 107 -20.71 13.68 13.41
CA GLY A 107 -20.91 12.82 12.25
C GLY A 107 -19.62 12.17 11.76
N GLU A 108 -19.69 11.50 10.61
CA GLU A 108 -18.57 10.82 9.97
C GLU A 108 -18.45 11.22 8.51
N THR A 109 -17.23 11.10 7.97
CA THR A 109 -16.92 11.34 6.57
C THR A 109 -16.37 10.06 5.96
N ASP A 110 -17.01 9.55 4.92
CA ASP A 110 -16.48 8.52 4.04
C ASP A 110 -15.59 9.19 2.97
N GLN A 111 -14.28 9.12 3.19
CA GLN A 111 -13.30 9.74 2.31
C GLN A 111 -13.24 9.04 0.95
N ILE A 112 -13.40 7.70 0.89
CA ILE A 112 -13.35 6.93 -0.35
C ILE A 112 -14.55 7.25 -1.24
N SER A 113 -15.76 7.30 -0.67
CA SER A 113 -16.96 7.72 -1.42
C SER A 113 -16.81 9.13 -1.98
N LYS A 114 -16.28 10.07 -1.19
CA LYS A 114 -15.99 11.44 -1.64
C LYS A 114 -14.96 11.49 -2.76
N VAL A 115 -13.91 10.68 -2.69
CA VAL A 115 -12.90 10.59 -3.76
C VAL A 115 -13.52 10.11 -5.06
N VAL A 116 -14.36 9.06 -5.04
CA VAL A 116 -15.08 8.58 -6.24
C VAL A 116 -15.96 9.68 -6.83
N GLU A 117 -16.70 10.39 -5.98
CA GLU A 117 -17.55 11.50 -6.38
C GLU A 117 -16.75 12.65 -7.02
N GLN A 118 -15.64 13.05 -6.38
CA GLN A 118 -14.79 14.14 -6.86
C GLN A 118 -14.10 13.78 -8.19
N ILE A 119 -13.59 12.55 -8.34
CA ILE A 119 -12.98 12.11 -9.61
C ILE A 119 -13.99 12.21 -10.76
N LYS A 120 -15.26 11.83 -10.52
CA LYS A 120 -16.32 11.86 -11.53
C LYS A 120 -16.81 13.27 -11.86
N ASN A 121 -17.00 14.10 -10.84
CA ASN A 121 -17.70 15.39 -10.98
C ASN A 121 -16.76 16.60 -11.03
N GLU A 122 -15.56 16.49 -10.42
CA GLU A 122 -14.57 17.57 -10.30
C GLU A 122 -13.15 17.05 -10.58
N PRO A 123 -12.87 16.44 -11.76
CA PRO A 123 -11.60 15.78 -12.04
C PRO A 123 -10.38 16.71 -11.95
N ASP A 124 -10.55 18.01 -12.17
CA ASP A 124 -9.49 19.02 -12.03
C ASP A 124 -9.23 19.46 -10.59
N SER A 125 -9.94 18.90 -9.62
CA SER A 125 -9.78 19.23 -8.21
C SER A 125 -8.39 18.83 -7.68
N ARG A 126 -7.77 19.73 -6.91
CA ARG A 126 -6.51 19.48 -6.18
C ARG A 126 -6.75 18.93 -4.77
N ARG A 127 -7.99 18.59 -4.44
CA ARG A 127 -8.45 18.20 -3.09
C ARG A 127 -8.88 16.74 -3.02
N ILE A 128 -8.54 15.94 -4.02
CA ILE A 128 -8.86 14.51 -4.07
C ILE A 128 -7.84 13.75 -3.20
N ILE A 129 -8.05 13.79 -1.88
CA ILE A 129 -7.11 13.30 -0.87
C ILE A 129 -7.84 12.39 0.10
N VAL A 130 -7.16 11.33 0.53
CA VAL A 130 -7.55 10.47 1.66
C VAL A 130 -6.43 10.50 2.69
N CYS A 131 -6.78 10.70 3.96
CA CYS A 131 -5.85 10.73 5.08
C CYS A 131 -6.18 9.63 6.09
N ALA A 132 -5.15 8.91 6.54
CA ALA A 132 -5.27 7.94 7.63
C ALA A 132 -4.65 8.44 8.94
N TRP A 133 -3.87 9.52 8.90
CA TRP A 133 -3.19 10.09 10.07
C TRP A 133 -4.13 11.02 10.84
N ASN A 134 -5.00 10.46 11.66
CA ASN A 134 -5.92 11.19 12.52
C ASN A 134 -5.29 11.45 13.89
N VAL A 135 -4.76 12.63 14.09
CA VAL A 135 -4.04 13.02 15.33
C VAL A 135 -4.90 12.82 16.59
N GLY A 136 -6.22 12.95 16.48
CA GLY A 136 -7.13 12.78 17.61
C GLY A 136 -7.37 11.33 18.03
N GLU A 137 -6.99 10.34 17.20
CA GLU A 137 -7.26 8.92 17.46
C GLU A 137 -5.99 8.03 17.46
N LEU A 138 -4.79 8.62 17.29
CA LEU A 138 -3.54 7.84 17.19
C LEU A 138 -3.32 6.92 18.39
N GLU A 139 -3.60 7.38 19.60
CA GLU A 139 -3.38 6.61 20.84
C GLU A 139 -4.32 5.40 20.97
N GLN A 140 -5.38 5.33 20.17
CA GLN A 140 -6.35 4.23 20.16
C GLN A 140 -5.98 3.17 19.10
N MET A 141 -5.00 3.43 18.25
CA MET A 141 -4.60 2.55 17.16
C MET A 141 -3.56 1.55 17.64
N ALA A 142 -3.76 0.27 17.39
CA ALA A 142 -2.79 -0.78 17.70
C ALA A 142 -1.46 -0.59 16.94
N LEU A 143 -1.55 -0.03 15.72
CA LEU A 143 -0.39 0.34 14.91
C LEU A 143 -0.65 1.69 14.22
N LEU A 144 0.23 2.66 14.47
CA LEU A 144 0.14 3.99 13.84
C LEU A 144 0.30 3.89 12.33
N PRO A 145 -0.54 4.57 11.51
CA PRO A 145 -0.50 4.47 10.06
C PRO A 145 0.87 4.80 9.47
N CYS A 146 1.49 3.84 8.79
CA CYS A 146 2.73 4.05 8.05
C CYS A 146 2.47 4.83 6.76
N HIS A 147 1.48 4.42 5.98
CA HIS A 147 0.99 5.16 4.80
C HIS A 147 -0.09 6.16 5.24
N CYS A 148 0.34 7.42 5.39
CA CYS A 148 -0.42 8.46 6.10
C CYS A 148 -1.51 9.11 5.26
N LEU A 149 -1.21 9.39 3.99
CA LEU A 149 -2.13 10.03 3.06
C LEU A 149 -1.82 9.66 1.61
N PHE A 150 -2.84 9.72 0.77
CA PHE A 150 -2.67 9.60 -0.67
C PHE A 150 -3.59 10.58 -1.39
N GLN A 151 -3.13 11.03 -2.56
CA GLN A 151 -3.79 12.01 -3.40
C GLN A 151 -3.94 11.47 -4.82
N PHE A 152 -5.07 11.79 -5.44
CA PHE A 152 -5.32 11.47 -6.85
C PHE A 152 -5.22 12.70 -7.73
N HIS A 153 -4.88 12.44 -8.99
CA HIS A 153 -4.77 13.45 -10.04
C HIS A 153 -5.29 12.87 -11.35
N VAL A 154 -6.22 13.59 -11.97
CA VAL A 154 -6.76 13.23 -13.29
C VAL A 154 -6.16 14.15 -14.34
N ALA A 155 -5.59 13.58 -15.39
CA ALA A 155 -5.10 14.33 -16.54
C ALA A 155 -5.14 13.46 -17.79
N ALA A 156 -5.55 14.04 -18.91
CA ALA A 156 -5.61 13.37 -20.21
C ALA A 156 -6.36 12.02 -20.17
N GLY A 157 -7.46 11.93 -19.41
CA GLY A 157 -8.26 10.71 -19.25
C GLY A 157 -7.59 9.61 -18.39
N ARG A 158 -6.50 9.94 -17.67
CA ARG A 158 -5.77 9.00 -16.83
C ARG A 158 -5.83 9.41 -15.36
N LEU A 159 -5.98 8.42 -14.46
CA LEU A 159 -5.96 8.58 -13.02
C LEU A 159 -4.60 8.18 -12.46
N SER A 160 -3.92 9.11 -11.80
CA SER A 160 -2.67 8.89 -11.07
C SER A 160 -2.88 8.98 -9.56
N CYS A 161 -2.07 8.26 -8.80
CA CYS A 161 -2.09 8.29 -7.33
C CYS A 161 -0.70 8.59 -6.79
N GLN A 162 -0.61 9.48 -5.79
CA GLN A 162 0.60 9.68 -5.00
C GLN A 162 0.35 9.33 -3.56
N LEU A 163 1.16 8.40 -3.02
CA LEU A 163 1.17 7.97 -1.63
C LEU A 163 2.31 8.66 -0.88
N TYR A 164 2.05 9.17 0.34
CA TYR A 164 3.08 9.48 1.33
C TYR A 164 3.08 8.43 2.44
N GLN A 165 4.23 7.78 2.62
CA GLN A 165 4.49 6.77 3.65
C GLN A 165 5.57 7.28 4.59
N ARG A 166 5.21 7.60 5.85
CA ARG A 166 6.12 8.20 6.84
C ARG A 166 7.23 7.26 7.31
N SER A 167 6.92 5.96 7.37
CA SER A 167 7.80 4.89 7.86
C SER A 167 7.70 3.73 6.89
N ALA A 168 8.82 3.33 6.32
CA ALA A 168 8.87 2.46 5.17
C ALA A 168 9.94 1.37 5.33
N ASP A 169 9.53 0.19 5.83
CA ASP A 169 10.33 -1.02 5.70
C ASP A 169 10.44 -1.38 4.21
N ILE A 170 11.60 -1.06 3.64
CA ILE A 170 11.79 -1.19 2.20
C ILE A 170 11.91 -2.64 1.74
N PHE A 171 12.22 -3.58 2.62
CA PHE A 171 12.37 -4.98 2.26
C PHE A 171 11.05 -5.75 2.32
N LEU A 172 10.29 -5.66 3.42
CA LEU A 172 9.02 -6.39 3.58
C LEU A 172 7.80 -5.56 3.19
N GLY A 173 7.64 -4.36 3.78
CA GLY A 173 6.41 -3.58 3.67
C GLY A 173 6.22 -2.86 2.34
N VAL A 174 7.23 -2.11 1.89
CA VAL A 174 7.09 -1.24 0.70
C VAL A 174 6.64 -1.98 -0.57
N PRO A 175 7.13 -3.20 -0.90
CA PRO A 175 6.63 -3.94 -2.05
C PRO A 175 5.13 -4.25 -1.99
N PHE A 176 4.58 -4.53 -0.80
CA PHE A 176 3.15 -4.73 -0.58
C PHE A 176 2.39 -3.43 -0.79
N ASN A 177 2.87 -2.32 -0.21
CA ASN A 177 2.22 -1.02 -0.33
C ASN A 177 2.20 -0.53 -1.79
N ILE A 178 3.29 -0.70 -2.56
CA ILE A 178 3.32 -0.36 -3.99
C ILE A 178 2.22 -1.12 -4.75
N ALA A 179 2.13 -2.43 -4.57
CA ALA A 179 1.13 -3.25 -5.27
C ALA A 179 -0.30 -2.93 -4.82
N SER A 180 -0.53 -2.71 -3.52
CA SER A 180 -1.83 -2.36 -2.95
C SER A 180 -2.37 -1.04 -3.50
N TYR A 181 -1.57 0.03 -3.49
CA TYR A 181 -2.01 1.32 -4.00
C TYR A 181 -2.07 1.39 -5.54
N ALA A 182 -1.24 0.62 -6.24
CA ALA A 182 -1.41 0.42 -7.68
C ALA A 182 -2.74 -0.26 -7.98
N LEU A 183 -3.11 -1.30 -7.22
CA LEU A 183 -4.41 -1.98 -7.35
C LEU A 183 -5.57 -1.01 -7.08
N LEU A 184 -5.51 -0.24 -5.98
CA LEU A 184 -6.51 0.78 -5.66
C LEU A 184 -6.67 1.81 -6.80
N THR A 185 -5.55 2.22 -7.42
CA THR A 185 -5.57 3.17 -8.55
C THR A 185 -6.28 2.57 -9.76
N HIS A 186 -6.03 1.31 -10.10
CA HIS A 186 -6.73 0.60 -11.17
C HIS A 186 -8.23 0.45 -10.88
N MET A 187 -8.61 0.11 -9.64
CA MET A 187 -10.01 -0.02 -9.23
C MET A 187 -10.76 1.31 -9.38
N LEU A 188 -10.18 2.42 -8.87
CA LEU A 188 -10.76 3.75 -8.99
C LEU A 188 -10.82 4.24 -10.43
N ALA A 189 -9.79 3.98 -11.24
CA ALA A 189 -9.80 4.31 -12.64
C ALA A 189 -10.97 3.62 -13.36
N GLN A 190 -11.16 2.30 -13.16
CA GLN A 190 -12.27 1.56 -13.72
C GLN A 190 -13.64 2.10 -13.25
N GLN A 191 -13.78 2.41 -11.93
CA GLN A 191 -15.03 2.95 -11.36
C GLN A 191 -15.41 4.34 -11.89
N CYS A 192 -14.44 5.08 -12.41
CA CYS A 192 -14.60 6.45 -12.86
C CYS A 192 -14.41 6.59 -14.38
N ASP A 193 -14.42 5.48 -15.13
CA ASP A 193 -14.25 5.43 -16.60
C ASP A 193 -12.97 6.14 -17.08
N LEU A 194 -11.86 5.96 -16.33
CA LEU A 194 -10.53 6.49 -16.64
C LEU A 194 -9.53 5.33 -16.87
N GLU A 195 -8.46 5.66 -17.60
CA GLU A 195 -7.30 4.77 -17.69
C GLU A 195 -6.37 4.93 -16.46
N PRO A 196 -5.69 3.88 -16.01
CA PRO A 196 -4.67 4.03 -14.98
C PRO A 196 -3.48 4.86 -15.48
N GLY A 197 -3.06 5.83 -14.66
CA GLY A 197 -1.94 6.72 -14.93
C GLY A 197 -0.66 6.24 -14.24
N ASP A 198 -0.06 7.12 -13.44
CA ASP A 198 1.12 6.83 -12.64
C ASP A 198 0.75 6.51 -11.19
N PHE A 199 1.45 5.56 -10.60
CA PHE A 199 1.55 5.46 -9.16
C PHE A 199 2.88 6.08 -8.69
N ILE A 200 2.80 7.06 -7.79
CA ILE A 200 3.96 7.73 -7.19
C ILE A 200 4.01 7.36 -5.71
N TRP A 201 5.09 6.68 -5.32
CA TRP A 201 5.36 6.38 -3.93
C TRP A 201 6.37 7.38 -3.37
N THR A 202 6.06 8.00 -2.23
CA THR A 202 6.94 8.92 -1.52
C THR A 202 7.14 8.43 -0.10
N GLY A 203 8.37 8.10 0.26
CA GLY A 203 8.76 7.65 1.58
C GLY A 203 9.40 8.76 2.41
N GLY A 204 9.08 8.83 3.69
CA GLY A 204 9.77 9.61 4.71
C GLY A 204 11.02 8.87 5.21
N ASP A 205 10.91 8.13 6.31
CA ASP A 205 11.97 7.24 6.81
C ASP A 205 11.95 5.94 6.03
N CYS A 206 12.85 5.81 5.05
CA CYS A 206 13.03 4.62 4.23
C CYS A 206 14.12 3.76 4.86
N HIS A 207 13.75 2.63 5.46
CA HIS A 207 14.68 1.86 6.25
C HIS A 207 14.75 0.38 5.88
N LEU A 208 15.94 -0.18 6.05
CA LEU A 208 16.25 -1.60 5.96
C LEU A 208 16.69 -2.08 7.34
N TYR A 209 15.98 -3.04 7.91
CA TYR A 209 16.36 -3.64 9.18
C TYR A 209 17.71 -4.36 9.09
N SER A 210 18.51 -4.28 10.16
CA SER A 210 19.86 -4.83 10.19
C SER A 210 19.89 -6.36 9.98
N ASN A 211 18.83 -7.06 10.37
CA ASN A 211 18.66 -8.50 10.16
C ASN A 211 18.17 -8.87 8.73
N HIS A 212 17.98 -7.88 7.83
CA HIS A 212 17.55 -8.09 6.44
C HIS A 212 18.64 -7.78 5.40
N ILE A 213 19.86 -7.46 5.82
CA ILE A 213 20.94 -7.05 4.89
C ILE A 213 21.30 -8.19 3.92
N GLU A 214 21.49 -9.42 4.40
CA GLU A 214 21.80 -10.58 3.54
C GLU A 214 20.66 -10.86 2.55
N GLN A 215 19.41 -10.71 2.98
CA GLN A 215 18.22 -10.87 2.14
C GLN A 215 18.14 -9.78 1.07
N ALA A 216 18.51 -8.55 1.42
CA ALA A 216 18.59 -7.44 0.47
C ALA A 216 19.70 -7.67 -0.55
N ASP A 217 20.87 -8.13 -0.13
CA ASP A 217 21.98 -8.47 -1.02
C ASP A 217 21.60 -9.58 -2.00
N LEU A 218 20.95 -10.64 -1.51
CA LEU A 218 20.41 -11.70 -2.37
C LEU A 218 19.39 -11.16 -3.38
N GLN A 219 18.50 -10.28 -2.95
CA GLN A 219 17.50 -9.67 -3.84
C GLN A 219 18.16 -8.77 -4.90
N LEU A 220 19.17 -7.99 -4.52
CA LEU A 220 19.91 -7.09 -5.41
C LEU A 220 20.78 -7.84 -6.43
N SER A 221 21.12 -9.11 -6.17
CA SER A 221 21.83 -9.97 -7.13
C SER A 221 20.95 -10.51 -8.26
N ARG A 222 19.62 -10.32 -8.18
CA ARG A 222 18.63 -10.82 -9.15
C ARG A 222 18.22 -9.74 -10.13
N GLU A 223 18.20 -10.08 -11.42
CA GLU A 223 17.70 -9.19 -12.47
C GLU A 223 16.16 -9.15 -12.47
N PRO A 224 15.54 -7.96 -12.54
CA PRO A 224 14.10 -7.88 -12.60
C PRO A 224 13.53 -8.49 -13.89
N LEU A 225 12.49 -9.31 -13.76
CA LEU A 225 11.76 -9.87 -14.88
C LEU A 225 10.71 -8.85 -15.39
N PRO A 226 10.15 -9.04 -16.59
CA PRO A 226 9.07 -8.21 -17.11
C PRO A 226 7.90 -8.13 -16.13
N LEU A 227 7.27 -6.96 -16.04
CA LEU A 227 6.11 -6.76 -15.19
C LEU A 227 4.92 -7.60 -15.66
N PRO A 228 4.13 -8.13 -14.74
CA PRO A 228 2.84 -8.74 -15.07
C PRO A 228 1.81 -7.68 -15.45
N ARG A 229 0.65 -8.14 -15.90
CA ARG A 229 -0.51 -7.29 -16.14
C ARG A 229 -1.61 -7.60 -15.13
N LEU A 230 -2.26 -6.56 -14.63
CA LEU A 230 -3.49 -6.70 -13.87
C LEU A 230 -4.66 -6.71 -14.85
N LYS A 231 -5.54 -7.69 -14.69
CA LYS A 231 -6.84 -7.75 -15.36
C LYS A 231 -7.93 -7.73 -14.29
N ILE A 232 -8.87 -6.82 -14.43
CA ILE A 232 -10.06 -6.76 -13.59
C ILE A 232 -11.22 -7.33 -14.39
N ASN A 233 -11.70 -8.51 -13.98
CA ASN A 233 -12.66 -9.30 -14.75
C ASN A 233 -14.11 -8.79 -14.66
N ARG A 234 -14.41 -7.91 -13.70
CA ARG A 234 -15.74 -7.37 -13.45
C ARG A 234 -15.66 -5.89 -13.08
N GLN A 235 -16.63 -5.11 -13.49
CA GLN A 235 -16.85 -3.75 -12.99
C GLN A 235 -18.12 -3.76 -12.13
N PRO A 236 -17.99 -3.80 -10.78
CA PRO A 236 -19.16 -3.75 -9.89
C PRO A 236 -19.77 -2.36 -9.85
N ALA A 237 -21.00 -2.26 -9.31
CA ALA A 237 -21.71 -0.98 -9.18
C ALA A 237 -21.01 0.01 -8.24
N SER A 238 -20.25 -0.50 -7.27
CA SER A 238 -19.51 0.30 -6.30
C SER A 238 -18.09 -0.23 -6.12
N ILE A 239 -17.15 0.66 -5.78
CA ILE A 239 -15.78 0.29 -5.41
C ILE A 239 -15.74 -0.66 -4.20
N PHE A 240 -16.76 -0.66 -3.37
CA PHE A 240 -16.88 -1.51 -2.19
C PHE A 240 -17.38 -2.93 -2.50
N ASP A 241 -17.83 -3.19 -3.72
CA ASP A 241 -18.38 -4.47 -4.16
C ASP A 241 -17.38 -5.37 -4.88
N TYR A 242 -16.12 -4.93 -5.02
CA TYR A 242 -15.05 -5.78 -5.56
C TYR A 242 -14.78 -6.96 -4.64
N ARG A 243 -14.41 -8.08 -5.25
CA ARG A 243 -14.07 -9.35 -4.58
C ARG A 243 -12.71 -9.84 -5.04
N TYR A 244 -12.09 -10.70 -4.28
CA TYR A 244 -10.80 -11.29 -4.60
C TYR A 244 -10.74 -11.87 -6.03
N ASP A 245 -11.78 -12.60 -6.44
CA ASP A 245 -11.86 -13.28 -7.74
C ASP A 245 -12.07 -12.32 -8.93
N ASP A 246 -12.31 -11.04 -8.69
CA ASP A 246 -12.36 -10.05 -9.74
C ASP A 246 -10.98 -9.70 -10.31
N PHE A 247 -9.89 -10.05 -9.61
CA PHE A 247 -8.52 -9.67 -9.96
C PHE A 247 -7.73 -10.86 -10.45
N GLU A 248 -7.14 -10.73 -11.62
CA GLU A 248 -6.25 -11.72 -12.24
C GLU A 248 -4.92 -11.06 -12.58
N ILE A 249 -3.80 -11.70 -12.24
CA ILE A 249 -2.47 -11.24 -12.60
C ILE A 249 -1.90 -12.14 -13.68
N GLU A 250 -1.85 -11.61 -14.89
CA GLU A 250 -1.37 -12.32 -16.07
C GLU A 250 0.16 -12.18 -16.22
N GLY A 251 0.83 -13.29 -16.50
CA GLY A 251 2.25 -13.31 -16.83
C GLY A 251 3.19 -13.03 -15.65
N TYR A 252 2.75 -13.21 -14.41
CA TYR A 252 3.60 -13.02 -13.23
C TYR A 252 4.65 -14.13 -13.15
N ARG A 253 5.88 -13.77 -13.52
CA ARG A 253 7.09 -14.57 -13.30
C ARG A 253 7.92 -13.93 -12.22
N TYR A 254 8.50 -14.74 -11.35
CA TYR A 254 9.21 -14.27 -10.16
C TYR A 254 10.33 -15.23 -9.77
N TYR A 255 11.31 -14.70 -9.04
CA TYR A 255 12.26 -15.51 -8.30
C TYR A 255 11.62 -15.98 -6.99
N GLU A 256 12.14 -17.08 -6.46
CA GLU A 256 11.67 -17.66 -5.21
C GLU A 256 11.63 -16.63 -4.07
N ARG A 257 10.72 -16.89 -3.11
CA ARG A 257 10.58 -16.11 -1.89
C ARG A 257 11.93 -16.00 -1.16
N ILE A 258 12.21 -14.84 -0.60
CA ILE A 258 13.31 -14.61 0.34
C ILE A 258 12.68 -14.46 1.72
N PRO A 259 12.77 -15.46 2.61
CA PRO A 259 12.25 -15.38 3.97
C PRO A 259 12.99 -14.31 4.78
N ALA A 260 12.24 -13.56 5.60
CA ALA A 260 12.79 -12.61 6.55
C ALA A 260 11.86 -12.53 7.77
N ALA A 261 12.44 -12.30 8.94
CA ALA A 261 11.69 -12.12 10.18
C ALA A 261 11.05 -10.72 10.21
N ILE A 262 9.82 -10.61 10.73
CA ILE A 262 9.20 -9.31 10.98
C ILE A 262 9.83 -8.73 12.24
N ALA A 263 10.18 -7.45 12.23
CA ALA A 263 10.60 -6.71 13.40
C ALA A 263 9.35 -6.12 14.09
N VAL A 264 9.04 -6.53 15.30
CA VAL A 264 7.87 -6.16 16.10
C VAL A 264 8.26 -5.46 17.38
#